data_afd065a852d89ac098dd3d18e34dfcfb
#
_entry.id   afd065a852d89ac098dd3d18e34dfcfb
#
_cell.length_a   1.000
_cell.length_b   1.000
_cell.length_c   1.000
_cell.angle_alpha   90.00
_cell.angle_beta   90.00
_cell.angle_gamma   90.00
#
_symmetry.space_group_name_H-M   'P 1'
#
loop_
_entity.id
_entity.type
_entity.pdbx_description
1 polymer ?
#
loop_
_entity_poly.entity_id
_entity_poly.type
_entity_poly.pdbx_seq_one_letter_code
_entity_poly.pdbx_strand_id
1 'polypeptide(L)' 'MRNPNNIQLIMKEKQITYRQLSKMTGISWSALNKIANFERSPTQDTMISIAKGLNMKVYEVFNLEY' A
#
# COMPACT_ATOMS: atom_id res chain seq x y z
N MET A 1 -1.58 -2.12 19.24
CA MET A 1 -0.58 -1.64 18.28
C MET A 1 -1.26 -1.07 17.05
N ARG A 2 -0.78 0.07 16.59
CA ARG A 2 -1.40 0.74 15.45
C ARG A 2 -0.94 0.10 14.14
N ASN A 3 -1.89 -0.09 13.24
CA ASN A 3 -1.60 -0.61 11.91
C ASN A 3 -1.25 0.56 10.98
N PRO A 4 0.01 0.68 10.54
CA PRO A 4 0.42 1.84 9.76
C PRO A 4 -0.13 1.88 8.34
N ASN A 5 -0.67 0.78 7.84
CA ASN A 5 -1.31 0.80 6.53
C ASN A 5 -2.35 -0.29 6.43
N ASN A 6 -3.24 -0.14 5.44
CA ASN A 6 -4.33 -1.06 5.19
C ASN A 6 -4.14 -1.83 3.90
N ILE A 7 -2.91 -1.93 3.41
CA ILE A 7 -2.65 -2.52 2.10
C ILE A 7 -3.16 -3.95 2.02
N GLN A 8 -2.85 -4.78 3.00
CA GLN A 8 -3.28 -6.18 2.97
C GLN A 8 -4.79 -6.31 2.98
N LEU A 9 -5.45 -5.50 3.80
CA LEU A 9 -6.90 -5.50 3.87
C LEU A 9 -7.52 -5.08 2.53
N ILE A 10 -6.98 -4.02 1.95
CA ILE A 10 -7.47 -3.50 0.68
C ILE A 10 -7.29 -4.54 -0.42
N MET A 11 -6.13 -5.18 -0.46
CA MET A 11 -5.86 -6.21 -1.45
C MET A 11 -6.84 -7.38 -1.32
N LYS A 12 -7.16 -7.75 -0.09
CA LYS A 12 -8.10 -8.81 0.15
C LYS A 12 -9.51 -8.42 -0.31
N GLU A 13 -9.92 -7.21 0.01
CA GLU A 13 -11.24 -6.72 -0.38
C GLU A 13 -11.38 -6.59 -1.89
N LYS A 14 -10.32 -6.13 -2.55
CA LYS A 14 -10.34 -5.96 -4.00
C LYS A 14 -9.92 -7.22 -4.75
N GLN A 15 -9.50 -8.24 -4.02
CA GLN A 15 -9.07 -9.53 -4.59
C GLN A 15 -7.93 -9.33 -5.60
N ILE A 16 -6.92 -8.57 -5.20
CA ILE A 16 -5.74 -8.34 -6.05
C ILE A 16 -4.50 -8.92 -5.38
N THR A 17 -3.53 -9.32 -6.23
CA THR A 17 -2.26 -9.86 -5.77
C THR A 17 -1.21 -8.76 -5.72
N TYR A 18 -0.06 -9.06 -5.10
CA TYR A 18 1.05 -8.11 -5.11
C TYR A 18 1.53 -7.84 -6.53
N ARG A 19 1.47 -8.85 -7.39
CA ARG A 19 1.87 -8.68 -8.78
C ARG A 19 0.95 -7.68 -9.49
N GLN A 20 -0.34 -7.79 -9.25
CA GLN A 20 -1.31 -6.86 -9.82
C GLN A 20 -1.11 -5.47 -9.25
N LEU A 21 -0.90 -5.38 -7.95
CA LEU A 21 -0.68 -4.09 -7.29
C LEU A 21 0.60 -3.44 -7.83
N SER A 22 1.63 -4.24 -8.07
CA SER A 22 2.87 -3.74 -8.64
C SER A 22 2.62 -3.08 -10.01
N LYS A 23 1.81 -3.71 -10.83
CA LYS A 23 1.46 -3.15 -12.14
C LYS A 23 0.65 -1.85 -12.00
N MET A 24 -0.23 -1.82 -11.01
CA MET A 24 -1.10 -0.66 -10.80
C MET A 24 -0.33 0.55 -10.27
N THR A 25 0.71 0.32 -9.49
CA THR A 25 1.42 1.38 -8.80
C THR A 25 2.78 1.71 -9.41
N GLY A 26 3.34 0.79 -10.19
CA GLY A 26 4.70 0.96 -10.71
C GLY A 26 5.78 0.65 -9.69
N ILE A 27 5.42 0.09 -8.54
CA ILE A 27 6.36 -0.24 -7.48
C ILE A 27 6.59 -1.75 -7.50
N SER A 28 7.84 -2.19 -7.28
CA SER A 28 8.14 -3.62 -7.33
C SER A 28 7.32 -4.37 -6.27
N TRP A 29 6.94 -5.61 -6.60
CA TRP A 29 6.14 -6.41 -5.67
C TRP A 29 6.93 -6.69 -4.38
N SER A 30 8.25 -6.80 -4.49
CA SER A 30 9.09 -7.02 -3.31
C SER A 30 9.00 -5.85 -2.34
N ALA A 31 9.05 -4.63 -2.85
CA ALA A 31 8.91 -3.43 -2.02
C ALA A 31 7.51 -3.36 -1.41
N LEU A 32 6.49 -3.66 -2.22
CA LEU A 32 5.11 -3.64 -1.73
C LEU A 32 4.90 -4.67 -0.62
N ASN A 33 5.49 -5.85 -0.77
CA ASN A 33 5.39 -6.90 0.23
C ASN A 33 5.98 -6.43 1.56
N LYS A 34 7.16 -5.82 1.51
CA LYS A 34 7.81 -5.34 2.72
C LYS A 34 7.02 -4.22 3.38
N ILE A 35 6.48 -3.31 2.58
CA ILE A 35 5.67 -2.22 3.11
C ILE A 35 4.39 -2.76 3.75
N ALA A 36 3.72 -3.69 3.07
CA ALA A 36 2.47 -4.25 3.57
C ALA A 36 2.66 -5.07 4.83
N ASN A 37 3.85 -5.67 5.01
CA ASN A 37 4.17 -6.45 6.20
C ASN A 37 4.87 -5.62 7.28
N PHE A 38 4.91 -4.31 7.11
CA PHE A 38 5.46 -3.36 8.09
C PHE A 38 6.96 -3.54 8.31
N GLU A 39 7.65 -4.10 7.32
CA GLU A 39 9.09 -4.27 7.37
C GLU A 39 9.84 -3.07 6.83
N ARG A 40 9.12 -2.20 6.12
CA ARG A 40 9.71 -1.04 5.48
C ARG A 40 8.73 0.12 5.50
N SER A 41 9.22 1.30 5.86
CA SER A 41 8.40 2.51 5.84
C SER A 41 8.46 3.14 4.46
N PRO A 42 7.31 3.38 3.83
CA PRO A 42 7.30 4.02 2.51
C PRO A 42 7.58 5.51 2.64
N THR A 43 8.19 6.07 1.59
CA THR A 43 8.33 7.52 1.50
C THR A 43 6.99 8.13 1.13
N GLN A 44 6.89 9.46 1.23
CA GLN A 44 5.67 10.15 0.85
C GLN A 44 5.32 9.88 -0.61
N ASP A 45 6.32 9.94 -1.49
CA ASP A 45 6.09 9.68 -2.91
C ASP A 45 5.57 8.26 -3.14
N THR A 46 6.12 7.30 -2.42
CA THR A 46 5.68 5.91 -2.53
C THR A 46 4.24 5.76 -2.05
N MET A 47 3.89 6.42 -0.96
CA MET A 47 2.51 6.37 -0.44
C MET A 47 1.53 6.94 -1.47
N ILE A 48 1.90 8.05 -2.09
CA ILE A 48 1.05 8.67 -3.10
C ILE A 48 0.89 7.75 -4.31
N SER A 49 1.99 7.12 -4.74
CA SER A 49 1.93 6.21 -5.88
C SER A 49 1.02 5.01 -5.60
N ILE A 50 1.10 4.46 -4.40
CA ILE A 50 0.27 3.31 -4.04
C ILE A 50 -1.20 3.73 -4.02
N ALA A 51 -1.51 4.85 -3.39
CA ALA A 51 -2.88 5.33 -3.31
C ALA A 51 -3.45 5.61 -4.70
N LYS A 52 -2.67 6.25 -5.56
CA LYS A 52 -3.10 6.52 -6.93
C LYS A 52 -3.37 5.24 -7.69
N GLY A 53 -2.48 4.25 -7.55
CA GLY A 53 -2.66 2.97 -8.22
C GLY A 53 -3.92 2.26 -7.78
N LEU A 54 -4.30 2.44 -6.53
CA LEU A 54 -5.51 1.85 -5.97
C LEU A 54 -6.75 2.72 -6.19
N ASN A 55 -6.57 3.91 -6.77
CA ASN A 55 -7.64 4.88 -6.96
C ASN A 55 -8.27 5.24 -5.62
N MET A 56 -7.44 5.42 -4.62
CA MET A 56 -7.86 5.74 -3.25
C MET A 56 -7.07 6.94 -2.76
N LYS A 57 -7.53 7.52 -1.68
CA LYS A 57 -6.81 8.62 -1.05
C LYS A 57 -5.73 8.07 -0.13
N VAL A 58 -4.65 8.84 0.04
CA VAL A 58 -3.52 8.39 0.85
C VAL A 58 -3.97 7.98 2.25
N TYR A 59 -4.85 8.76 2.88
CA TYR A 59 -5.29 8.46 4.23
C TYR A 59 -6.16 7.20 4.30
N GLU A 60 -6.70 6.75 3.18
CA GLU A 60 -7.47 5.51 3.15
C GLU A 60 -6.57 4.29 3.14
N VAL A 61 -5.37 4.43 2.58
CA VAL A 61 -4.42 3.34 2.46
C VAL A 61 -3.46 3.32 3.65
N PHE A 62 -2.99 4.49 4.05
CA PHE A 62 -2.01 4.62 5.13
C PHE A 62 -2.64 5.34 6.31
N ASN A 63 -2.50 4.69 7.46
CA ASN A 63 -3.07 5.24 8.69
C ASN A 63 -2.18 6.36 9.21
N LEU A 64 -2.59 7.59 8.95
CA LEU A 64 -1.83 8.78 9.35
C LEU A 64 -2.35 9.39 10.63
N GLU A 65 -3.04 8.61 11.41
CA GLU A 65 -3.61 9.05 12.67
C GLU A 65 -2.53 9.20 13.74
N TYR A 66 -2.60 10.26 14.50
CA TYR A 66 -1.63 10.56 15.55
C TYR A 66 -2.26 10.68 16.91
#